data_1943f8c4b7c2bc473a730ab0cb6eb48e
#
_entry.id   1943f8c4b7c2bc473a730ab0cb6eb48e
#
_cell.length_a   1.000
_cell.length_b   1.000
_cell.length_c   1.000
_cell.angle_alpha   90.00
_cell.angle_beta   90.00
_cell.angle_gamma   90.00
#
_symmetry.space_group_name_H-M   'P 1'
#
loop_
_entity.id
_entity.type
_entity.pdbx_description
1 polymer ?
#
loop_
_entity_poly.entity_id
_entity_poly.type
_entity_poly.pdbx_seq_one_letter_code
_entity_poly.pdbx_strand_id
1 'polypeptide(L)'
;MAYTWTKGAKDMPSARKTQYFEMLGNRAIYHDGWIASTTPPAGPWLMGLGTLPDVIDGYNWELYNLNDDYSQFNDLAAKEPDKLRDMQQLFLVEAAKYQVLPLDNSVAARLLAPRPSATAGRNEFVYTSELSGLPAASAPSPLNRSYTLTADVEVPEGGGDGMLATLGGRFGGYGLYLIKGKPVFTYNLLALERFRWAGEQALTPGKHTVAFDFTYDGPGFGKGGRGVLSVDGSKVAERSIPHTIPFLMTIDESFDVGVDTRTSVDDEDYQVPFRFTGMLDKVTVKVGPPQL
;
A
#
# COMPACT_ATOMS: atom_id res chain seq x y z
N MET A 1 6.77 10.48 -26.74
CA MET A 1 6.58 9.05 -27.05
C MET A 1 5.43 8.76 -28.03
N ALA A 2 4.37 9.58 -28.11
CA ALA A 2 3.24 9.29 -29.02
C ALA A 2 3.67 9.07 -30.51
N TYR A 3 4.68 9.76 -30.98
CA TYR A 3 5.20 9.61 -32.35
C TYR A 3 5.75 8.22 -32.66
N THR A 4 6.22 7.47 -31.65
CA THR A 4 6.77 6.11 -31.85
C THR A 4 5.71 5.03 -32.06
N TRP A 5 4.43 5.37 -31.89
CA TRP A 5 3.32 4.42 -32.01
C TRP A 5 2.68 4.43 -33.41
N THR A 6 3.16 5.28 -34.32
CA THR A 6 2.70 5.32 -35.70
C THR A 6 3.47 4.37 -36.57
N LYS A 7 2.82 3.71 -37.55
CA LYS A 7 3.45 2.75 -38.47
C LYS A 7 4.68 3.31 -39.22
N GLY A 8 4.75 4.64 -39.41
CA GLY A 8 5.88 5.30 -40.08
C GLY A 8 7.05 5.63 -39.14
N ALA A 9 6.95 5.36 -37.85
CA ALA A 9 7.97 5.76 -36.86
C ALA A 9 8.98 4.66 -36.50
N LYS A 10 8.90 3.49 -37.16
CA LYS A 10 9.74 2.32 -36.82
C LYS A 10 11.24 2.62 -36.88
N ASP A 11 11.67 3.44 -37.81
CA ASP A 11 13.08 3.79 -38.04
C ASP A 11 13.42 5.23 -37.65
N MET A 12 12.50 5.91 -36.96
CA MET A 12 12.74 7.29 -36.49
C MET A 12 13.64 7.26 -35.26
N PRO A 13 14.69 8.11 -35.22
CA PRO A 13 15.54 8.21 -34.05
C PRO A 13 14.72 8.70 -32.83
N SER A 14 15.02 8.17 -31.64
CA SER A 14 14.40 8.64 -30.40
C SER A 14 14.68 10.12 -30.19
N ALA A 15 13.64 10.90 -29.90
CA ALA A 15 13.80 12.29 -29.49
C ALA A 15 14.43 12.41 -28.09
N ARG A 16 14.31 11.37 -27.27
CA ARG A 16 14.92 11.32 -25.94
C ARG A 16 16.22 10.52 -26.02
N LYS A 17 17.32 11.23 -25.95
CA LYS A 17 18.67 10.64 -26.02
C LYS A 17 19.24 10.33 -24.66
N THR A 18 18.79 11.01 -23.61
CA THR A 18 19.30 10.88 -22.25
C THR A 18 18.15 10.63 -21.29
N GLN A 19 18.30 9.65 -20.39
CA GLN A 19 17.37 9.37 -19.31
C GLN A 19 18.13 8.88 -18.08
N TYR A 20 17.95 9.58 -16.95
CA TYR A 20 18.40 9.09 -15.65
C TYR A 20 17.33 8.24 -14.99
N PHE A 21 17.77 7.35 -14.12
CA PHE A 21 16.93 6.57 -13.21
C PHE A 21 17.55 6.63 -11.81
N GLU A 22 16.72 6.77 -10.79
CA GLU A 22 17.16 6.69 -9.39
C GLU A 22 16.03 6.11 -8.53
N MET A 23 16.40 5.18 -7.62
CA MET A 23 15.53 4.67 -6.60
C MET A 23 16.36 4.20 -5.40
N LEU A 24 16.20 4.85 -4.26
CA LEU A 24 16.85 4.47 -3.00
C LEU A 24 18.38 4.34 -3.12
N GLY A 25 19.00 5.31 -3.80
CA GLY A 25 20.45 5.34 -4.05
C GLY A 25 20.92 4.50 -5.23
N ASN A 26 20.13 3.52 -5.70
CA ASN A 26 20.39 2.83 -6.95
C ASN A 26 20.15 3.77 -8.12
N ARG A 27 21.05 3.79 -9.06
CA ARG A 27 21.04 4.78 -10.13
C ARG A 27 21.50 4.22 -11.46
N ALA A 28 20.94 4.76 -12.53
CA ALA A 28 21.39 4.47 -13.88
C ALA A 28 21.24 5.71 -14.75
N ILE A 29 22.01 5.74 -15.83
CA ILE A 29 21.95 6.74 -16.87
C ILE A 29 22.02 6.06 -18.24
N TYR A 30 21.03 6.34 -19.07
CA TYR A 30 21.03 5.98 -20.48
C TYR A 30 21.44 7.19 -21.31
N HIS A 31 22.32 7.00 -22.30
CA HIS A 31 22.66 8.01 -23.29
C HIS A 31 23.06 7.38 -24.61
N ASP A 32 22.30 7.71 -25.69
CA ASP A 32 22.62 7.31 -27.10
C ASP A 32 23.04 5.83 -27.25
N GLY A 33 22.24 4.90 -26.70
CA GLY A 33 22.47 3.47 -26.80
C GLY A 33 23.40 2.89 -25.72
N TRP A 34 24.01 3.71 -24.88
CA TRP A 34 24.79 3.26 -23.73
C TRP A 34 23.98 3.36 -22.44
N ILE A 35 24.19 2.45 -21.54
CA ILE A 35 23.65 2.52 -20.17
C ILE A 35 24.76 2.23 -19.16
N ALA A 36 24.87 3.09 -18.16
CA ALA A 36 25.65 2.80 -16.97
C ALA A 36 24.69 2.69 -15.78
N SER A 37 24.83 1.66 -14.98
CA SER A 37 23.96 1.38 -13.86
C SER A 37 24.72 0.90 -12.63
N THR A 38 24.14 1.11 -11.44
CA THR A 38 24.70 0.56 -10.21
C THR A 38 24.06 -0.79 -9.90
N THR A 39 24.89 -1.75 -9.47
CA THR A 39 24.39 -2.99 -8.88
C THR A 39 24.10 -2.76 -7.39
N PRO A 40 22.87 -3.04 -6.90
CA PRO A 40 22.56 -2.96 -5.48
C PRO A 40 23.43 -3.93 -4.69
N PRO A 41 24.05 -3.51 -3.57
CA PRO A 41 24.86 -4.39 -2.73
C PRO A 41 24.05 -5.47 -2.00
N ALA A 42 22.71 -5.30 -1.97
CA ALA A 42 21.78 -6.24 -1.35
C ALA A 42 20.47 -6.31 -2.14
N GLY A 43 19.80 -7.44 -2.09
CA GLY A 43 18.51 -7.61 -2.75
C GLY A 43 17.45 -6.64 -2.19
N PRO A 44 16.53 -6.13 -3.02
CA PRO A 44 15.53 -5.15 -2.59
C PRO A 44 14.59 -5.66 -1.48
N TRP A 45 14.45 -6.97 -1.34
CA TRP A 45 13.66 -7.61 -0.28
C TRP A 45 14.27 -7.47 1.12
N LEU A 46 15.53 -7.10 1.25
CA LEU A 46 16.17 -6.84 2.55
C LEU A 46 15.73 -5.48 3.13
N MET A 47 15.05 -4.64 2.36
CA MET A 47 14.39 -3.39 2.81
C MET A 47 15.26 -2.51 3.71
N GLY A 48 16.58 -2.52 3.51
CA GLY A 48 17.50 -1.76 4.36
C GLY A 48 17.74 -2.37 5.75
N LEU A 49 17.45 -3.66 5.94
CA LEU A 49 17.89 -4.42 7.10
C LEU A 49 19.39 -4.68 6.95
N GLY A 50 20.20 -4.05 7.80
CA GLY A 50 21.66 -4.14 7.78
C GLY A 50 22.36 -2.81 7.57
N THR A 51 23.70 -2.85 7.46
CA THR A 51 24.50 -1.66 7.19
C THR A 51 24.33 -1.24 5.72
N LEU A 52 23.83 -0.03 5.52
CA LEU A 52 23.74 0.54 4.16
C LEU A 52 25.13 0.94 3.67
N PRO A 53 25.46 0.72 2.39
CA PRO A 53 26.70 1.20 1.82
C PRO A 53 26.71 2.73 1.75
N ASP A 54 27.89 3.32 1.63
CA ASP A 54 28.01 4.72 1.27
C ASP A 54 27.27 4.97 -0.04
N VAL A 55 26.38 5.98 -0.05
CA VAL A 55 25.47 6.20 -1.17
C VAL A 55 26.19 6.74 -2.41
N ILE A 56 27.39 7.29 -2.25
CA ILE A 56 28.20 7.83 -3.36
C ILE A 56 29.18 6.77 -3.85
N ASP A 57 30.00 6.22 -2.97
CA ASP A 57 31.15 5.40 -3.31
C ASP A 57 30.95 3.90 -3.05
N GLY A 58 29.90 3.53 -2.33
CA GLY A 58 29.64 2.14 -1.93
C GLY A 58 28.90 1.28 -2.97
N TYR A 59 28.69 1.77 -4.19
CA TYR A 59 27.99 1.06 -5.25
C TYR A 59 28.91 0.76 -6.42
N ASN A 60 28.91 -0.49 -6.88
CA ASN A 60 29.60 -0.86 -8.10
C ASN A 60 28.84 -0.38 -9.34
N TRP A 61 29.56 0.14 -10.31
CA TRP A 61 29.00 0.54 -11.59
C TRP A 61 29.30 -0.50 -12.67
N GLU A 62 28.33 -0.74 -13.51
CA GLU A 62 28.40 -1.55 -14.73
C GLU A 62 28.11 -0.67 -15.93
N LEU A 63 28.66 -1.04 -17.11
CA LEU A 63 28.51 -0.29 -18.37
C LEU A 63 28.14 -1.23 -19.50
N TYR A 64 27.11 -0.88 -20.28
CA TYR A 64 26.66 -1.69 -21.40
C TYR A 64 26.40 -0.85 -22.65
N ASN A 65 26.73 -1.42 -23.85
CA ASN A 65 26.30 -0.88 -25.12
C ASN A 65 25.06 -1.63 -25.62
N LEU A 66 23.89 -1.02 -25.48
CA LEU A 66 22.61 -1.63 -25.83
C LEU A 66 22.42 -1.86 -27.35
N ASN A 67 23.23 -1.22 -28.20
CA ASN A 67 23.19 -1.48 -29.63
C ASN A 67 23.79 -2.85 -30.00
N ASP A 68 24.75 -3.31 -29.21
CA ASP A 68 25.46 -4.58 -29.42
C ASP A 68 24.97 -5.67 -28.45
N ASP A 69 24.62 -5.28 -27.23
CA ASP A 69 24.18 -6.17 -26.14
C ASP A 69 22.98 -5.61 -25.41
N TYR A 70 21.79 -5.77 -25.99
CA TYR A 70 20.53 -5.33 -25.38
C TYR A 70 20.21 -6.07 -24.07
N SER A 71 20.74 -7.28 -23.89
CA SER A 71 20.53 -8.10 -22.69
C SER A 71 21.37 -7.68 -21.48
N GLN A 72 22.35 -6.79 -21.67
CA GLN A 72 23.28 -6.33 -20.63
C GLN A 72 24.04 -7.52 -20.00
N PHE A 73 24.53 -8.42 -20.83
CA PHE A 73 25.27 -9.60 -20.40
C PHE A 73 26.77 -9.33 -20.24
N ASN A 74 27.34 -8.48 -21.11
CA ASN A 74 28.76 -8.19 -21.14
C ASN A 74 29.05 -6.82 -20.52
N ASP A 75 29.45 -6.81 -19.25
CA ASP A 75 29.88 -5.58 -18.58
C ASP A 75 31.18 -5.03 -19.22
N LEU A 76 31.11 -3.78 -19.68
CA LEU A 76 32.23 -3.06 -20.32
C LEU A 76 32.93 -2.09 -19.35
N ALA A 77 32.55 -1.99 -18.10
CA ALA A 77 33.07 -0.99 -17.16
C ALA A 77 34.60 -1.02 -17.05
N ALA A 78 35.19 -2.21 -16.99
CA ALA A 78 36.64 -2.37 -16.91
C ALA A 78 37.37 -2.15 -18.27
N LYS A 79 36.65 -2.33 -19.40
CA LYS A 79 37.22 -2.15 -20.75
C LYS A 79 37.11 -0.72 -21.25
N GLU A 80 36.09 0.00 -20.83
CA GLU A 80 35.74 1.34 -21.27
C GLU A 80 35.64 2.32 -20.06
N PRO A 81 36.71 2.48 -19.26
CA PRO A 81 36.65 3.25 -18.01
C PRO A 81 36.39 4.75 -18.25
N ASP A 82 36.83 5.30 -19.35
CA ASP A 82 36.61 6.71 -19.70
C ASP A 82 35.12 6.91 -20.05
N LYS A 83 34.55 6.01 -20.83
CA LYS A 83 33.11 6.04 -21.15
C LYS A 83 32.25 5.91 -19.90
N LEU A 84 32.60 5.01 -18.98
CA LEU A 84 31.92 4.89 -17.70
C LEU A 84 31.98 6.21 -16.92
N ARG A 85 33.14 6.85 -16.86
CA ARG A 85 33.31 8.14 -16.15
C ARG A 85 32.43 9.23 -16.76
N ASP A 86 32.38 9.32 -18.08
CA ASP A 86 31.53 10.27 -18.80
C ASP A 86 30.04 10.05 -18.46
N MET A 87 29.59 8.79 -18.42
CA MET A 87 28.24 8.43 -18.07
C MET A 87 27.90 8.75 -16.59
N GLN A 88 28.83 8.51 -15.67
CA GLN A 88 28.68 8.89 -14.26
C GLN A 88 28.55 10.41 -14.10
N GLN A 89 29.37 11.19 -14.81
CA GLN A 89 29.26 12.66 -14.79
C GLN A 89 27.94 13.12 -15.39
N LEU A 90 27.50 12.51 -16.48
CA LEU A 90 26.21 12.82 -17.10
C LEU A 90 25.04 12.53 -16.14
N PHE A 91 25.13 11.43 -15.37
CA PHE A 91 24.15 11.15 -14.31
C PHE A 91 24.08 12.31 -13.30
N LEU A 92 25.21 12.81 -12.82
CA LEU A 92 25.24 13.91 -11.85
C LEU A 92 24.66 15.21 -12.43
N VAL A 93 24.91 15.50 -13.70
CA VAL A 93 24.32 16.67 -14.39
C VAL A 93 22.79 16.55 -14.45
N GLU A 94 22.28 15.39 -14.89
CA GLU A 94 20.84 15.17 -14.95
C GLU A 94 20.21 15.13 -13.54
N ALA A 95 20.87 14.52 -12.56
CA ALA A 95 20.42 14.47 -11.18
C ALA A 95 20.31 15.87 -10.55
N ALA A 96 21.28 16.74 -10.81
CA ALA A 96 21.23 18.14 -10.37
C ALA A 96 20.10 18.92 -11.06
N LYS A 97 19.95 18.74 -12.36
CA LYS A 97 18.93 19.41 -13.18
C LYS A 97 17.49 19.06 -12.73
N TYR A 98 17.28 17.80 -12.34
CA TYR A 98 15.96 17.29 -11.93
C TYR A 98 15.78 17.19 -10.41
N GLN A 99 16.66 17.81 -9.63
CA GLN A 99 16.57 17.88 -8.16
C GLN A 99 16.56 16.50 -7.47
N VAL A 100 17.32 15.56 -7.99
CA VAL A 100 17.48 14.21 -7.44
C VAL A 100 18.48 14.18 -6.29
N LEU A 101 19.37 15.16 -6.24
CA LEU A 101 20.37 15.29 -5.17
C LEU A 101 19.81 16.01 -3.93
N PRO A 102 20.23 15.65 -2.70
CA PRO A 102 21.22 14.59 -2.39
C PRO A 102 20.63 13.18 -2.56
N LEU A 103 21.48 12.22 -2.94
CA LEU A 103 21.09 10.81 -2.98
C LEU A 103 20.87 10.27 -1.57
N ASP A 104 19.90 9.39 -1.41
CA ASP A 104 19.53 8.80 -0.13
C ASP A 104 19.07 7.35 -0.30
N ASN A 105 19.78 6.41 0.34
CA ASN A 105 19.47 4.98 0.33
C ASN A 105 18.79 4.50 1.62
N SER A 106 18.37 5.40 2.50
CA SER A 106 17.70 5.07 3.76
C SER A 106 16.25 4.67 3.56
N VAL A 107 15.95 3.37 3.53
CA VAL A 107 14.58 2.84 3.42
C VAL A 107 13.86 2.89 4.76
N ALA A 108 14.45 2.34 5.81
CA ALA A 108 13.82 2.25 7.13
C ALA A 108 13.52 3.64 7.73
N ALA A 109 14.46 4.59 7.63
CA ALA A 109 14.27 5.95 8.11
C ALA A 109 13.12 6.66 7.38
N ARG A 110 12.94 6.44 6.07
CA ARG A 110 11.83 7.00 5.29
C ARG A 110 10.48 6.43 5.70
N LEU A 111 10.41 5.13 6.04
CA LEU A 111 9.18 4.49 6.51
C LEU A 111 8.76 5.01 7.90
N LEU A 112 9.73 5.31 8.75
CA LEU A 112 9.52 5.75 10.13
C LEU A 112 9.44 7.27 10.28
N ALA A 113 9.86 8.04 9.28
CA ALA A 113 9.84 9.50 9.33
C ALA A 113 8.41 10.04 9.54
N PRO A 114 8.22 11.00 10.47
CA PRO A 114 6.95 11.68 10.63
C PRO A 114 6.53 12.33 9.31
N ARG A 115 5.31 12.07 8.87
CA ARG A 115 4.76 12.64 7.64
C ARG A 115 3.63 13.60 7.96
N PRO A 116 3.44 14.69 7.21
CA PRO A 116 2.22 15.45 7.28
C PRO A 116 1.02 14.52 7.06
N SER A 117 0.03 14.57 7.95
CA SER A 117 -1.14 13.71 7.90
C SER A 117 -2.41 14.52 8.10
N ALA A 118 -3.40 14.32 7.24
CA ALA A 118 -4.73 14.93 7.38
C ALA A 118 -5.48 14.41 8.62
N THR A 119 -5.00 13.33 9.22
CA THR A 119 -5.57 12.70 10.42
C THR A 119 -4.80 13.01 11.71
N ALA A 120 -3.72 13.81 11.64
CA ALA A 120 -2.89 14.11 12.80
C ALA A 120 -3.71 14.77 13.93
N GLY A 121 -3.54 14.27 15.16
CA GLY A 121 -4.24 14.76 16.35
C GLY A 121 -5.72 14.33 16.46
N ARG A 122 -6.24 13.56 15.49
CA ARG A 122 -7.59 13.03 15.52
C ARG A 122 -7.59 11.55 15.92
N ASN A 123 -8.49 11.20 16.81
CA ASN A 123 -8.68 9.81 17.26
C ASN A 123 -10.11 9.29 16.99
N GLU A 124 -10.99 10.15 16.49
CA GLU A 124 -12.36 9.78 16.09
C GLU A 124 -12.71 10.39 14.74
N PHE A 125 -13.30 9.57 13.88
CA PHE A 125 -13.68 9.90 12.50
C PHE A 125 -15.11 9.43 12.28
N VAL A 126 -15.96 10.32 11.79
CA VAL A 126 -17.38 10.03 11.56
C VAL A 126 -17.70 10.29 10.09
N TYR A 127 -18.32 9.31 9.46
CA TYR A 127 -18.78 9.34 8.08
C TYR A 127 -20.29 9.11 8.06
N THR A 128 -21.04 10.06 7.52
CA THR A 128 -22.53 10.03 7.50
C THR A 128 -23.09 9.86 6.09
N SER A 129 -22.25 9.54 5.14
CA SER A 129 -22.61 9.27 3.76
C SER A 129 -21.64 8.27 3.15
N GLU A 130 -22.07 7.67 2.06
CA GLU A 130 -21.17 6.86 1.23
C GLU A 130 -19.93 7.66 0.82
N LEU A 131 -18.78 7.02 0.89
CA LEU A 131 -17.48 7.57 0.51
C LEU A 131 -16.69 6.50 -0.24
N SER A 132 -16.05 6.87 -1.34
CA SER A 132 -15.11 6.01 -2.05
C SER A 132 -13.85 6.74 -2.45
N GLY A 133 -12.75 6.01 -2.53
CA GLY A 133 -11.49 6.54 -3.04
C GLY A 133 -10.72 7.45 -2.08
N LEU A 134 -11.00 7.44 -0.77
CA LEU A 134 -10.19 8.21 0.19
C LEU A 134 -8.81 7.56 0.30
N PRO A 135 -7.72 8.28 -0.05
CA PRO A 135 -6.36 7.73 0.04
C PRO A 135 -6.05 7.23 1.46
N ALA A 136 -5.38 6.07 1.57
CA ALA A 136 -5.02 5.46 2.87
C ALA A 136 -4.27 6.42 3.81
N ALA A 137 -3.43 7.32 3.27
CA ALA A 137 -2.73 8.34 4.06
C ALA A 137 -3.66 9.41 4.67
N SER A 138 -4.88 9.56 4.17
CA SER A 138 -5.92 10.48 4.67
C SER A 138 -7.02 9.78 5.46
N ALA A 139 -6.96 8.45 5.58
CA ALA A 139 -7.89 7.61 6.30
C ALA A 139 -7.46 7.36 7.76
N PRO A 140 -8.37 6.93 8.65
CA PRO A 140 -8.00 6.48 9.99
C PRO A 140 -7.02 5.30 9.90
N SER A 141 -5.85 5.42 10.54
CA SER A 141 -4.83 4.38 10.52
C SER A 141 -5.00 3.39 11.67
N PRO A 142 -5.24 2.09 11.44
CA PRO A 142 -5.31 1.06 12.47
C PRO A 142 -3.93 0.46 12.81
N LEU A 143 -2.85 0.94 12.18
CA LEU A 143 -1.51 0.35 12.32
C LEU A 143 -0.96 0.47 13.75
N ASN A 144 -0.55 -0.66 14.33
CA ASN A 144 0.13 -0.78 15.62
C ASN A 144 -0.63 -0.11 16.78
N ARG A 145 -1.96 -0.26 16.82
CA ARG A 145 -2.82 0.32 17.85
C ARG A 145 -4.15 -0.43 17.98
N SER A 146 -4.81 -0.22 19.11
CA SER A 146 -6.19 -0.63 19.28
C SER A 146 -7.12 0.31 18.52
N TYR A 147 -8.22 -0.21 18.01
CA TYR A 147 -9.23 0.58 17.29
C TYR A 147 -10.62 -0.04 17.38
N THR A 148 -11.63 0.80 17.17
CA THR A 148 -13.04 0.40 17.05
C THR A 148 -13.59 0.93 15.73
N LEU A 149 -14.32 0.08 15.02
CA LEU A 149 -15.07 0.41 13.82
C LEU A 149 -16.55 0.12 14.10
N THR A 150 -17.41 1.12 14.05
CA THR A 150 -18.84 1.00 14.33
C THR A 150 -19.64 1.50 13.14
N ALA A 151 -20.60 0.71 12.68
CA ALA A 151 -21.54 1.08 11.61
C ALA A 151 -22.99 1.02 12.16
N ASP A 152 -23.68 2.15 12.11
CA ASP A 152 -25.12 2.23 12.36
C ASP A 152 -25.84 2.10 11.02
N VAL A 153 -26.67 1.07 10.90
CA VAL A 153 -27.31 0.66 9.63
C VAL A 153 -28.79 0.42 9.80
N GLU A 154 -29.55 0.57 8.73
CA GLU A 154 -30.94 0.11 8.64
C GLU A 154 -31.04 -0.98 7.56
N VAL A 155 -31.39 -2.18 7.98
CA VAL A 155 -31.55 -3.37 7.15
C VAL A 155 -32.98 -3.41 6.60
N PRO A 156 -33.17 -3.50 5.28
CA PRO A 156 -34.50 -3.57 4.68
C PRO A 156 -35.19 -4.92 4.90
N GLU A 157 -36.51 -4.99 4.66
CA GLU A 157 -37.33 -6.21 4.78
C GLU A 157 -36.77 -7.43 4.01
N GLY A 158 -36.07 -7.22 2.91
CA GLY A 158 -35.43 -8.26 2.10
C GLY A 158 -34.06 -8.73 2.61
N GLY A 159 -33.58 -8.20 3.74
CA GLY A 159 -32.23 -8.38 4.22
C GLY A 159 -31.23 -7.36 3.61
N GLY A 160 -30.00 -7.34 4.10
CA GLY A 160 -28.97 -6.41 3.65
C GLY A 160 -27.66 -7.12 3.40
N ASP A 161 -27.00 -6.82 2.27
CA ASP A 161 -25.67 -7.26 1.93
C ASP A 161 -24.82 -6.05 1.53
N GLY A 162 -23.51 -6.13 1.64
CA GLY A 162 -22.60 -5.11 1.13
C GLY A 162 -21.60 -4.61 2.17
N MET A 163 -20.67 -3.80 1.69
CA MET A 163 -19.61 -3.20 2.47
C MET A 163 -20.12 -2.07 3.35
N LEU A 164 -19.76 -2.10 4.63
CA LEU A 164 -20.01 -1.01 5.57
C LEU A 164 -18.81 -0.07 5.64
N ALA A 165 -17.60 -0.65 5.78
CA ALA A 165 -16.36 0.12 5.67
C ALA A 165 -15.19 -0.80 5.37
N THR A 166 -14.26 -0.35 4.51
CA THR A 166 -13.06 -1.08 4.14
C THR A 166 -11.86 -0.16 4.02
N LEU A 167 -10.68 -0.66 4.30
CA LEU A 167 -9.40 -0.06 3.95
C LEU A 167 -8.49 -1.16 3.43
N GLY A 168 -8.22 -1.16 2.13
CA GLY A 168 -7.41 -2.18 1.48
C GLY A 168 -8.22 -3.10 0.58
N GLY A 169 -7.63 -4.21 0.21
CA GLY A 169 -8.18 -5.14 -0.75
C GLY A 169 -7.41 -6.46 -0.82
N ARG A 170 -7.24 -7.00 -2.02
CA ARG A 170 -6.64 -8.32 -2.26
C ARG A 170 -5.29 -8.52 -1.61
N PHE A 171 -4.43 -7.50 -1.59
CA PHE A 171 -3.04 -7.61 -1.12
C PHE A 171 -2.83 -7.10 0.31
N GLY A 172 -3.89 -6.80 1.04
CA GLY A 172 -3.81 -6.42 2.44
C GLY A 172 -4.87 -5.40 2.81
N GLY A 173 -5.35 -5.47 4.05
CA GLY A 173 -6.36 -4.55 4.55
C GLY A 173 -7.40 -5.21 5.44
N TYR A 174 -8.52 -4.52 5.62
CA TYR A 174 -9.67 -5.04 6.36
C TYR A 174 -10.98 -4.57 5.75
N GLY A 175 -12.05 -5.31 6.03
CA GLY A 175 -13.42 -4.93 5.69
C GLY A 175 -14.41 -5.36 6.76
N LEU A 176 -15.35 -4.46 7.07
CA LEU A 176 -16.57 -4.75 7.84
C LEU A 176 -17.76 -4.72 6.88
N TYR A 177 -18.47 -5.82 6.75
CA TYR A 177 -19.54 -5.96 5.75
C TYR A 177 -20.63 -6.93 6.18
N LEU A 178 -21.74 -6.94 5.46
CA LEU A 178 -22.76 -7.98 5.56
C LEU A 178 -22.65 -8.90 4.34
N ILE A 179 -22.72 -10.22 4.55
CA ILE A 179 -22.84 -11.21 3.50
C ILE A 179 -23.97 -12.20 3.83
N LYS A 180 -24.95 -12.32 2.95
CA LYS A 180 -26.20 -13.06 3.22
C LYS A 180 -26.87 -12.60 4.50
N GLY A 181 -26.86 -11.27 4.74
CA GLY A 181 -27.39 -10.62 5.93
C GLY A 181 -26.55 -10.78 7.20
N LYS A 182 -25.47 -11.57 7.18
CA LYS A 182 -24.64 -11.86 8.36
C LYS A 182 -23.49 -10.86 8.48
N PRO A 183 -23.20 -10.33 9.68
CA PRO A 183 -22.08 -9.44 9.89
C PRO A 183 -20.75 -10.19 9.82
N VAL A 184 -19.79 -9.62 9.10
CA VAL A 184 -18.46 -10.16 8.92
C VAL A 184 -17.44 -9.04 9.07
N PHE A 185 -16.35 -9.33 9.75
CA PHE A 185 -15.11 -8.57 9.66
C PHE A 185 -14.01 -9.49 9.14
N THR A 186 -13.29 -9.07 8.11
CA THR A 186 -12.13 -9.77 7.59
C THR A 186 -10.90 -8.89 7.68
N TYR A 187 -9.80 -9.45 8.18
CA TYR A 187 -8.48 -8.85 8.16
C TYR A 187 -7.58 -9.67 7.23
N ASN A 188 -7.14 -9.06 6.14
CA ASN A 188 -6.28 -9.68 5.13
C ASN A 188 -4.82 -9.32 5.45
N LEU A 189 -4.06 -10.27 5.97
CA LEU A 189 -2.64 -10.13 6.25
C LEU A 189 -1.82 -10.37 4.98
N LEU A 190 -1.68 -9.34 4.14
CA LEU A 190 -0.81 -9.31 2.95
C LEU A 190 -1.04 -10.47 1.96
N ALA A 191 -2.27 -10.94 1.81
CA ALA A 191 -2.66 -12.12 1.03
C ALA A 191 -1.99 -13.44 1.49
N LEU A 192 -1.28 -13.43 2.61
CA LEU A 192 -0.67 -14.63 3.22
C LEU A 192 -1.69 -15.39 4.07
N GLU A 193 -2.51 -14.66 4.82
CA GLU A 193 -3.56 -15.21 5.67
C GLU A 193 -4.74 -14.24 5.76
N ARG A 194 -5.96 -14.79 5.81
CA ARG A 194 -7.19 -14.04 6.09
C ARG A 194 -7.76 -14.48 7.44
N PHE A 195 -7.93 -13.51 8.31
CA PHE A 195 -8.58 -13.70 9.61
C PHE A 195 -10.00 -13.19 9.53
N ARG A 196 -10.95 -14.04 9.87
CA ARG A 196 -12.38 -13.76 9.70
C ARG A 196 -13.13 -13.91 11.03
N TRP A 197 -13.97 -12.94 11.33
CA TRP A 197 -14.98 -12.95 12.39
C TRP A 197 -16.35 -12.88 11.71
N ALA A 198 -17.22 -13.81 12.00
CA ALA A 198 -18.53 -13.87 11.35
C ALA A 198 -19.62 -14.19 12.37
N GLY A 199 -20.72 -13.43 12.32
CA GLY A 199 -21.94 -13.76 13.02
C GLY A 199 -22.64 -14.96 12.37
N GLU A 200 -23.27 -15.79 13.18
CA GLU A 200 -24.00 -16.97 12.70
C GLU A 200 -25.38 -16.63 12.13
N GLN A 201 -25.99 -15.55 12.62
CA GLN A 201 -27.36 -15.14 12.28
C GLN A 201 -27.35 -13.93 11.37
N ALA A 202 -28.27 -13.90 10.41
CA ALA A 202 -28.55 -12.72 9.63
C ALA A 202 -29.24 -11.65 10.49
N LEU A 203 -28.94 -10.38 10.21
CA LEU A 203 -29.61 -9.27 10.86
C LEU A 203 -31.10 -9.23 10.44
N THR A 204 -31.96 -8.95 11.38
CA THR A 204 -33.37 -8.74 11.11
C THR A 204 -33.61 -7.39 10.41
N PRO A 205 -34.74 -7.19 9.70
CA PRO A 205 -35.10 -5.86 9.24
C PRO A 205 -35.14 -4.83 10.37
N GLY A 206 -34.68 -3.62 10.12
CA GLY A 206 -34.65 -2.52 11.08
C GLY A 206 -33.26 -1.99 11.38
N LYS A 207 -33.14 -1.20 12.43
CA LYS A 207 -31.91 -0.51 12.82
C LYS A 207 -31.03 -1.42 13.66
N HIS A 208 -29.74 -1.44 13.29
CA HIS A 208 -28.72 -2.21 13.98
C HIS A 208 -27.42 -1.41 14.10
N THR A 209 -26.65 -1.69 15.13
CA THR A 209 -25.27 -1.24 15.30
C THR A 209 -24.33 -2.45 15.16
N VAL A 210 -23.52 -2.47 14.11
CA VAL A 210 -22.48 -3.48 13.89
C VAL A 210 -21.14 -2.88 14.28
N ALA A 211 -20.44 -3.50 15.24
CA ALA A 211 -19.16 -2.98 15.73
C ALA A 211 -18.09 -4.05 15.74
N PHE A 212 -16.86 -3.62 15.41
CA PHE A 212 -15.65 -4.42 15.55
C PHE A 212 -14.64 -3.68 16.43
N ASP A 213 -14.29 -4.32 17.56
CA ASP A 213 -13.30 -3.82 18.50
C ASP A 213 -12.04 -4.66 18.42
N PHE A 214 -10.89 -3.99 18.19
CA PHE A 214 -9.59 -4.63 18.15
C PHE A 214 -8.70 -4.12 19.28
N THR A 215 -8.23 -5.02 20.13
CA THR A 215 -7.26 -4.75 21.20
C THR A 215 -5.90 -5.24 20.73
N TYR A 216 -4.96 -4.33 20.57
CA TYR A 216 -3.60 -4.59 20.11
C TYR A 216 -2.70 -5.08 21.24
N ASP A 217 -1.84 -6.08 21.01
CA ASP A 217 -0.96 -6.71 22.00
C ASP A 217 0.41 -5.97 22.16
N GLY A 218 0.48 -4.69 21.77
CA GLY A 218 1.73 -3.90 21.84
C GLY A 218 2.37 -3.82 23.23
N PRO A 219 3.55 -3.19 23.35
CA PRO A 219 4.19 -2.34 22.35
C PRO A 219 4.99 -3.10 21.28
N GLY A 220 5.27 -2.40 20.17
CA GLY A 220 6.10 -2.86 19.05
C GLY A 220 5.32 -2.99 17.74
N PHE A 221 6.03 -3.15 16.64
CA PHE A 221 5.46 -3.22 15.30
C PHE A 221 4.82 -4.59 15.01
N GLY A 222 3.67 -4.59 14.33
CA GLY A 222 3.06 -5.79 13.75
C GLY A 222 2.67 -6.87 14.76
N LYS A 223 2.48 -6.51 16.04
CA LYS A 223 2.01 -7.45 17.06
C LYS A 223 0.61 -7.94 16.73
N GLY A 224 0.23 -9.02 17.35
CA GLY A 224 -1.11 -9.56 17.27
C GLY A 224 -2.15 -8.73 18.03
N GLY A 225 -3.27 -9.32 18.26
CA GLY A 225 -4.34 -8.71 19.02
C GLY A 225 -5.59 -9.57 19.05
N ARG A 226 -6.57 -9.09 19.80
CA ARG A 226 -7.86 -9.72 19.95
C ARG A 226 -8.94 -8.87 19.31
N GLY A 227 -9.68 -9.45 18.37
CA GLY A 227 -10.84 -8.83 17.72
C GLY A 227 -12.15 -9.38 18.26
N VAL A 228 -13.13 -8.50 18.47
CA VAL A 228 -14.50 -8.82 18.88
C VAL A 228 -15.48 -8.18 17.91
N LEU A 229 -16.29 -8.99 17.25
CA LEU A 229 -17.41 -8.53 16.43
C LEU A 229 -18.69 -8.57 17.29
N SER A 230 -19.45 -7.50 17.30
CA SER A 230 -20.70 -7.38 18.04
C SER A 230 -21.82 -6.78 17.19
N VAL A 231 -23.06 -7.11 17.54
CA VAL A 231 -24.30 -6.55 16.99
C VAL A 231 -25.16 -6.10 18.16
N ASP A 232 -25.59 -4.85 18.10
CA ASP A 232 -26.46 -4.23 19.14
C ASP A 232 -25.89 -4.42 20.56
N GLY A 233 -24.55 -4.31 20.69
CA GLY A 233 -23.83 -4.51 21.94
C GLY A 233 -23.60 -5.97 22.34
N SER A 234 -24.19 -6.94 21.63
CA SER A 234 -24.02 -8.37 21.90
C SER A 234 -22.87 -8.94 21.09
N LYS A 235 -21.92 -9.60 21.72
CA LYS A 235 -20.79 -10.27 21.03
C LYS A 235 -21.30 -11.43 20.18
N VAL A 236 -20.93 -11.43 18.89
CA VAL A 236 -21.29 -12.47 17.91
C VAL A 236 -20.09 -13.31 17.45
N ALA A 237 -18.88 -12.74 17.49
CA ALA A 237 -17.66 -13.48 17.23
C ALA A 237 -16.46 -12.88 17.97
N GLU A 238 -15.49 -13.72 18.29
CA GLU A 238 -14.25 -13.31 18.94
C GLU A 238 -13.10 -14.19 18.47
N ARG A 239 -11.95 -13.57 18.17
CA ARG A 239 -10.75 -14.27 17.76
C ARG A 239 -9.51 -13.43 18.07
N SER A 240 -8.39 -14.10 18.39
CA SER A 240 -7.07 -13.48 18.44
C SER A 240 -6.30 -13.81 17.14
N ILE A 241 -5.45 -12.88 16.73
CA ILE A 241 -4.53 -13.04 15.60
C ILE A 241 -3.09 -12.82 16.06
N PRO A 242 -2.11 -13.58 15.53
CA PRO A 242 -0.72 -13.53 16.01
C PRO A 242 0.04 -12.30 15.51
N HIS A 243 -0.34 -11.75 14.36
CA HIS A 243 0.35 -10.65 13.70
C HIS A 243 -0.61 -9.70 13.00
N THR A 244 -0.18 -8.43 12.86
CA THR A 244 -0.86 -7.40 12.05
C THR A 244 0.13 -6.78 11.06
N ILE A 245 -0.37 -6.06 10.07
CA ILE A 245 0.45 -5.30 9.12
C ILE A 245 1.14 -4.16 9.87
N PRO A 246 2.50 -4.05 9.83
CA PRO A 246 3.23 -3.11 10.68
C PRO A 246 3.35 -1.68 10.12
N PHE A 247 3.48 -1.50 8.80
CA PHE A 247 3.94 -0.22 8.24
C PHE A 247 3.01 0.40 7.21
N LEU A 248 2.39 -0.39 6.36
CA LEU A 248 1.57 0.11 5.26
C LEU A 248 0.43 -0.87 5.01
N MET A 249 -0.81 -0.44 5.31
CA MET A 249 -1.98 -1.30 5.18
C MET A 249 -2.23 -1.71 3.72
N THR A 250 -2.03 -0.77 2.80
CA THR A 250 -2.22 -0.96 1.36
C THR A 250 -1.38 0.05 0.58
N ILE A 251 -1.04 -0.29 -0.67
CA ILE A 251 -0.26 0.56 -1.58
C ILE A 251 -1.18 1.27 -2.58
N ASP A 252 -2.20 0.59 -3.07
CA ASP A 252 -3.01 0.97 -4.23
C ASP A 252 -4.52 1.01 -3.96
N GLU A 253 -4.94 0.64 -2.76
CA GLU A 253 -6.33 0.64 -2.34
C GLU A 253 -6.71 1.93 -1.59
N SER A 254 -8.00 2.13 -1.38
CA SER A 254 -8.58 3.26 -0.66
C SER A 254 -9.32 2.84 0.61
N PHE A 255 -9.66 3.84 1.42
CA PHE A 255 -10.69 3.69 2.45
C PHE A 255 -12.03 4.07 1.82
N ASP A 256 -12.96 3.14 1.92
CA ASP A 256 -14.31 3.27 1.37
C ASP A 256 -15.34 3.01 2.46
N VAL A 257 -16.50 3.68 2.38
CA VAL A 257 -17.64 3.57 3.31
C VAL A 257 -18.92 3.34 2.53
N GLY A 258 -19.66 2.31 2.86
CA GLY A 258 -20.91 1.95 2.18
C GLY A 258 -20.74 1.25 0.84
N VAL A 259 -19.51 1.11 0.37
CA VAL A 259 -19.16 0.43 -0.88
C VAL A 259 -17.71 -0.07 -0.81
N ASP A 260 -17.35 -1.11 -1.57
CA ASP A 260 -15.98 -1.46 -1.93
C ASP A 260 -15.84 -1.36 -3.44
N THR A 261 -14.80 -0.66 -3.93
CA THR A 261 -14.76 -0.23 -5.34
C THR A 261 -13.59 -0.78 -6.14
N ARG A 262 -12.50 -1.27 -5.52
CA ARG A 262 -11.27 -1.64 -6.23
C ARG A 262 -11.03 -3.15 -6.28
N THR A 263 -10.53 -3.74 -5.20
CA THR A 263 -10.39 -5.20 -5.08
C THR A 263 -10.91 -5.66 -3.73
N SER A 264 -11.55 -6.83 -3.70
CA SER A 264 -12.11 -7.36 -2.48
C SER A 264 -11.02 -7.73 -1.44
N VAL A 265 -11.26 -7.45 -0.17
CA VAL A 265 -10.40 -7.93 0.93
C VAL A 265 -10.50 -9.45 1.08
N ASP A 266 -11.63 -10.02 0.65
CA ASP A 266 -11.88 -11.46 0.58
C ASP A 266 -12.66 -11.79 -0.69
N ASP A 267 -11.96 -12.32 -1.69
CA ASP A 267 -12.52 -12.68 -2.99
C ASP A 267 -13.29 -14.00 -3.00
N GLU A 268 -13.30 -14.75 -1.89
CA GLU A 268 -14.21 -15.88 -1.66
C GLU A 268 -15.60 -15.41 -1.20
N ASP A 269 -15.68 -14.27 -0.49
CA ASP A 269 -16.95 -13.77 0.04
C ASP A 269 -17.71 -12.90 -0.98
N TYR A 270 -17.02 -12.01 -1.72
CA TYR A 270 -17.69 -11.05 -2.61
C TYR A 270 -16.81 -10.58 -3.77
N GLN A 271 -17.47 -9.96 -4.75
CA GLN A 271 -16.84 -9.26 -5.88
C GLN A 271 -17.17 -7.77 -5.82
N VAL A 272 -16.26 -6.94 -6.32
CA VAL A 272 -16.46 -5.49 -6.42
C VAL A 272 -17.17 -5.11 -7.74
N PRO A 273 -17.96 -4.01 -7.78
CA PRO A 273 -18.30 -3.16 -6.64
C PRO A 273 -19.26 -3.86 -5.67
N PHE A 274 -18.97 -3.74 -4.36
CA PHE A 274 -19.80 -4.36 -3.31
C PHE A 274 -20.44 -3.28 -2.44
N ARG A 275 -21.57 -2.75 -2.93
CA ARG A 275 -22.32 -1.67 -2.28
C ARG A 275 -23.27 -2.23 -1.26
N PHE A 276 -23.40 -1.56 -0.12
CA PHE A 276 -24.41 -1.90 0.89
C PHE A 276 -25.82 -1.64 0.34
N THR A 277 -26.69 -2.63 0.48
CA THR A 277 -28.06 -2.59 -0.06
C THR A 277 -29.10 -2.02 0.92
N GLY A 278 -28.70 -1.79 2.18
CA GLY A 278 -29.50 -1.09 3.17
C GLY A 278 -29.18 0.41 3.25
N MET A 279 -29.62 1.05 4.32
CA MET A 279 -29.26 2.44 4.61
C MET A 279 -28.12 2.45 5.63
N LEU A 280 -27.05 3.20 5.33
CA LEU A 280 -25.94 3.44 6.22
C LEU A 280 -26.10 4.81 6.86
N ASP A 281 -26.51 4.84 8.13
CA ASP A 281 -26.73 6.08 8.85
C ASP A 281 -25.38 6.74 9.20
N LYS A 282 -24.42 5.93 9.70
CA LYS A 282 -23.14 6.46 10.15
C LYS A 282 -22.10 5.35 10.29
N VAL A 283 -20.87 5.65 9.94
CA VAL A 283 -19.67 4.88 10.33
C VAL A 283 -18.80 5.73 11.24
N THR A 284 -18.41 5.17 12.38
CA THR A 284 -17.48 5.79 13.31
C THR A 284 -16.24 4.92 13.45
N VAL A 285 -15.08 5.51 13.23
CA VAL A 285 -13.78 4.86 13.46
C VAL A 285 -13.09 5.57 14.62
N LYS A 286 -12.76 4.83 15.68
CA LYS A 286 -11.96 5.33 16.80
C LYS A 286 -10.63 4.60 16.80
N VAL A 287 -9.54 5.35 16.97
CA VAL A 287 -8.19 4.80 17.03
C VAL A 287 -7.51 5.20 18.32
N GLY A 288 -6.91 4.24 18.98
CA GLY A 288 -6.10 4.46 20.18
C GLY A 288 -4.76 5.12 19.85
N PRO A 289 -3.94 5.43 20.85
CA PRO A 289 -2.58 5.90 20.65
C PRO A 289 -1.74 4.81 19.98
N PRO A 290 -0.74 5.17 19.15
CA PRO A 290 0.24 4.21 18.61
C PRO A 290 1.00 3.53 19.76
N GLN A 291 1.24 2.23 19.63
CA GLN A 291 1.95 1.41 20.62
C GLN A 291 3.26 0.89 19.99
N LEU A 292 4.19 1.79 19.73
CA LEU A 292 5.48 1.56 19.04
C LEU A 292 6.62 1.32 20.01
#